data_278ee0e9bb0b539d75de52dcf1e98c05
#
_entry.id   278ee0e9bb0b539d75de52dcf1e98c05
#
_cell.length_a   1.000
_cell.length_b   1.000
_cell.length_c   1.000
_cell.angle_alpha   90.00
_cell.angle_beta   90.00
_cell.angle_gamma   90.00
#
_symmetry.space_group_name_H-M   'P 1'
#
loop_
_entity.id
_entity.type
_entity.pdbx_description
1 polymer ?
#
loop_
_entity_poly.entity_id
_entity_poly.type
_entity_poly.pdbx_seq_one_letter_code
_entity_poly.pdbx_strand_id
1 'polypeptide(L)'
;MKVVIVSSLAIRGTRLGGLDNNARLSGPLTICEMVRELGGEATTIDYFDKWDINILAESLCKWFGDEKNIVIGTSGSVNDGNTILFARLCRIIKETHPQLKVMLGGYRVITGNADWVDISFIGRCRNLVKEWLTGNDISKYQISDNPPSFRNPHNIIKEEPVSPIMHHSDFATSEELITIELSLGCKFNCAFCGFDYRNNKRAVVNTVEKVVSSCQTAYDLFGMTNFFIADDTINEVNSKLEVLAEVSKQLSFTPEFMAFARMDIMGAKPEQIDLMQQANLKTIFFGIESLNPAVTKDIRKGGKPERNYDIMRMIKRDFPEAFTYGNFIIGLEGDNEKGMWEHMNNLVDEQLLTSAGCNALRIYTDLDNWENMSDIDRDPAKFGYTITDKKEFAGQYGYDASHWSNSWTDYTYAKQLSNSVDQFLAKGLPSSYTAHEHFSIKTLMPGMSHDEYSAILPIINNKATMLQSTYIKKKIDWLNA
;
A
#
# COMPACT_ATOMS: atom_id res chain seq x y z
N MET A 1 7.58 28.83 6.10
CA MET A 1 7.60 27.45 6.63
C MET A 1 8.20 26.53 5.60
N LYS A 2 9.17 25.70 5.97
CA LYS A 2 9.74 24.66 5.10
C LYS A 2 9.50 23.26 5.70
N VAL A 3 8.98 22.35 4.90
CA VAL A 3 8.64 20.98 5.31
C VAL A 3 9.28 19.95 4.41
N VAL A 4 9.94 18.97 5.01
CA VAL A 4 10.50 17.82 4.30
C VAL A 4 9.81 16.55 4.79
N ILE A 5 9.29 15.73 3.88
CA ILE A 5 8.75 14.43 4.21
C ILE A 5 9.63 13.34 3.61
N VAL A 6 10.28 12.61 4.49
CA VAL A 6 11.17 11.51 4.12
C VAL A 6 10.36 10.24 3.88
N SER A 7 10.58 9.60 2.76
CA SER A 7 9.89 8.40 2.33
C SER A 7 10.89 7.32 1.93
N SER A 8 10.80 6.17 2.58
CA SER A 8 11.38 4.96 2.01
C SER A 8 10.30 4.36 1.13
N LEU A 9 10.50 4.35 -0.17
CA LEU A 9 9.71 3.50 -1.02
C LEU A 9 9.90 2.08 -0.49
N ALA A 10 8.81 1.41 -0.17
CA ALA A 10 8.85 0.08 0.42
C ALA A 10 9.28 -0.94 -0.64
N ILE A 11 10.56 -0.90 -1.00
CA ILE A 11 11.19 -1.99 -1.72
C ILE A 11 11.38 -3.09 -0.68
N ARG A 12 10.42 -3.98 -0.57
CA ARG A 12 10.53 -5.17 0.27
C ARG A 12 10.98 -6.33 -0.59
N GLY A 13 11.87 -7.14 0.00
CA GLY A 13 12.37 -8.35 -0.65
C GLY A 13 11.23 -9.23 -1.13
N THR A 14 11.13 -9.36 -2.42
CA THR A 14 10.19 -10.19 -3.14
C THR A 14 10.87 -11.41 -3.67
N ARG A 15 10.10 -12.25 -4.34
CA ARG A 15 10.60 -13.33 -5.19
C ARG A 15 11.68 -12.87 -6.18
N LEU A 16 11.71 -11.57 -6.50
CA LEU A 16 12.62 -10.94 -7.46
C LEU A 16 13.84 -10.24 -6.86
N GLY A 17 14.05 -10.36 -5.55
CA GLY A 17 15.27 -9.83 -4.93
C GLY A 17 15.38 -8.30 -4.86
N GLY A 18 14.27 -7.55 -4.86
CA GLY A 18 14.35 -6.11 -4.58
C GLY A 18 13.39 -5.18 -5.26
N LEU A 19 12.57 -5.61 -6.20
CA LEU A 19 11.63 -4.75 -6.93
C LEU A 19 10.19 -5.07 -6.58
N ASP A 20 9.74 -4.63 -5.40
CA ASP A 20 8.36 -4.82 -4.97
C ASP A 20 7.43 -3.75 -5.48
N ASN A 21 7.91 -2.52 -5.48
CA ASN A 21 7.05 -1.40 -5.75
C ASN A 21 7.90 -0.15 -6.01
N ASN A 22 7.79 0.43 -7.19
CA ASN A 22 8.34 1.74 -7.53
C ASN A 22 7.28 2.84 -7.37
N ALA A 23 6.22 2.58 -6.59
CA ALA A 23 5.15 3.54 -6.35
C ALA A 23 5.56 4.58 -5.30
N ARG A 24 5.41 5.83 -5.65
CA ARG A 24 5.49 6.95 -4.71
C ARG A 24 4.30 6.93 -3.77
N LEU A 25 4.57 7.07 -2.48
CA LEU A 25 3.55 7.05 -1.46
C LEU A 25 2.69 8.32 -1.50
N SER A 26 1.37 8.17 -1.48
CA SER A 26 0.43 9.29 -1.46
C SER A 26 0.55 10.15 -0.21
N GLY A 27 0.80 9.55 0.96
CA GLY A 27 0.90 10.27 2.23
C GLY A 27 1.94 11.40 2.22
N PRO A 28 3.22 11.15 1.92
CA PRO A 28 4.26 12.18 1.78
C PRO A 28 3.90 13.27 0.77
N LEU A 29 3.44 12.89 -0.43
CA LEU A 29 3.07 13.83 -1.48
C LEU A 29 1.92 14.74 -1.04
N THR A 30 0.91 14.18 -0.37
CA THR A 30 -0.25 14.93 0.11
C THR A 30 0.09 15.93 1.19
N ILE A 31 1.01 15.60 2.11
CA ILE A 31 1.46 16.56 3.13
C ILE A 31 2.23 17.69 2.46
N CYS A 32 3.10 17.38 1.50
CA CYS A 32 3.83 18.40 0.75
C CYS A 32 2.89 19.31 -0.05
N GLU A 33 1.89 18.74 -0.73
CA GLU A 33 0.84 19.50 -1.43
C GLU A 33 0.12 20.46 -0.48
N MET A 34 -0.38 19.95 0.65
CA MET A 34 -1.06 20.74 1.66
C MET A 34 -0.21 21.91 2.19
N VAL A 35 1.08 21.69 2.43
CA VAL A 35 2.00 22.76 2.87
C VAL A 35 2.16 23.83 1.79
N ARG A 36 2.24 23.43 0.52
CA ARG A 36 2.31 24.36 -0.62
C ARG A 36 1.02 25.17 -0.76
N GLU A 37 -0.16 24.56 -0.55
CA GLU A 37 -1.45 25.26 -0.48
C GLU A 37 -1.53 26.30 0.64
N LEU A 38 -0.83 26.06 1.76
CA LEU A 38 -0.69 27.00 2.88
C LEU A 38 0.37 28.09 2.63
N GLY A 39 0.98 28.16 1.43
CA GLY A 39 2.00 29.12 1.07
C GLY A 39 3.40 28.78 1.62
N GLY A 40 3.61 27.55 2.09
CA GLY A 40 4.93 27.05 2.49
C GLY A 40 5.69 26.39 1.35
N GLU A 41 6.95 26.09 1.57
CA GLU A 41 7.77 25.25 0.71
C GLU A 41 7.82 23.83 1.26
N ALA A 42 7.60 22.82 0.42
CA ALA A 42 7.66 21.43 0.84
C ALA A 42 8.22 20.52 -0.25
N THR A 43 8.88 19.45 0.16
CA THR A 43 9.41 18.44 -0.75
C THR A 43 9.49 17.07 -0.09
N THR A 44 9.41 16.02 -0.92
CA THR A 44 9.69 14.64 -0.47
C THR A 44 11.16 14.31 -0.62
N ILE A 45 11.68 13.46 0.25
CA ILE A 45 12.96 12.76 0.09
C ILE A 45 12.62 11.28 -0.03
N ASP A 46 12.62 10.78 -1.24
CA ASP A 46 12.34 9.38 -1.54
C ASP A 46 13.61 8.54 -1.56
N TYR A 47 13.48 7.21 -1.56
CA TYR A 47 14.61 6.26 -1.52
C TYR A 47 15.55 6.47 -0.34
N PHE A 48 14.98 6.80 0.82
CA PHE A 48 15.75 7.26 1.98
C PHE A 48 16.87 6.30 2.42
N ASP A 49 16.67 5.01 2.28
CA ASP A 49 17.65 3.96 2.59
C ASP A 49 18.88 3.95 1.65
N LYS A 50 18.85 4.71 0.55
CA LYS A 50 19.95 4.82 -0.42
C LYS A 50 20.79 6.10 -0.27
N TRP A 51 20.39 6.99 0.65
CA TRP A 51 21.09 8.25 0.84
C TRP A 51 22.30 8.11 1.76
N ASP A 52 23.38 8.86 1.45
CA ASP A 52 24.36 9.23 2.46
C ASP A 52 23.74 10.26 3.39
N ILE A 53 23.62 9.92 4.66
CA ILE A 53 22.91 10.73 5.66
C ILE A 53 23.60 12.06 5.93
N ASN A 54 24.95 12.12 5.84
CA ASN A 54 25.70 13.35 6.08
C ASN A 54 25.49 14.33 4.90
N ILE A 55 25.55 13.83 3.66
CA ILE A 55 25.28 14.61 2.46
C ILE A 55 23.84 15.13 2.47
N LEU A 56 22.89 14.26 2.83
CA LEU A 56 21.47 14.68 2.94
C LEU A 56 21.29 15.75 4.00
N ALA A 57 21.88 15.58 5.20
CA ALA A 57 21.79 16.57 6.28
C ALA A 57 22.36 17.92 5.85
N GLU A 58 23.55 17.93 5.22
CA GLU A 58 24.17 19.15 4.73
C GLU A 58 23.29 19.86 3.70
N SER A 59 22.74 19.10 2.72
CA SER A 59 21.87 19.66 1.69
C SER A 59 20.57 20.19 2.26
N LEU A 60 19.97 19.51 3.22
CA LEU A 60 18.76 19.98 3.91
C LEU A 60 19.03 21.23 4.76
N CYS A 61 20.17 21.31 5.47
CA CYS A 61 20.55 22.50 6.22
C CYS A 61 20.69 23.71 5.30
N LYS A 62 21.31 23.56 4.13
CA LYS A 62 21.39 24.61 3.12
C LYS A 62 20.00 25.03 2.64
N TRP A 63 19.15 24.07 2.31
CA TRP A 63 17.80 24.34 1.84
C TRP A 63 16.95 25.04 2.91
N PHE A 64 17.07 24.63 4.16
CA PHE A 64 16.37 25.31 5.27
C PHE A 64 16.83 26.74 5.43
N GLY A 65 18.13 27.03 5.31
CA GLY A 65 18.69 28.38 5.45
C GLY A 65 18.31 28.98 6.81
N ASP A 66 17.87 30.23 6.81
CA ASP A 66 17.47 30.98 8.02
C ASP A 66 15.98 30.79 8.40
N GLU A 67 15.27 29.84 7.76
CA GLU A 67 13.85 29.59 8.06
C GLU A 67 13.68 29.10 9.50
N LYS A 68 12.80 29.76 10.25
CA LYS A 68 12.54 29.43 11.66
C LYS A 68 11.49 28.36 11.86
N ASN A 69 10.57 28.23 10.91
CA ASN A 69 9.49 27.26 10.97
C ASN A 69 9.80 26.09 10.04
N ILE A 70 10.59 25.13 10.54
CA ILE A 70 11.02 23.96 9.77
C ILE A 70 10.51 22.66 10.41
N VAL A 71 10.03 21.78 9.56
CA VAL A 71 9.52 20.45 9.95
C VAL A 71 10.15 19.39 9.07
N ILE A 72 10.60 18.31 9.69
CA ILE A 72 10.94 17.07 8.99
C ILE A 72 10.01 15.96 9.46
N GLY A 73 9.44 15.21 8.55
CA GLY A 73 8.54 14.13 8.89
C GLY A 73 8.83 12.84 8.13
N THR A 74 8.33 11.72 8.65
CA THR A 74 8.33 10.44 7.96
C THR A 74 7.08 9.63 8.29
N SER A 75 6.78 8.63 7.47
CA SER A 75 5.70 7.68 7.73
C SER A 75 6.18 6.54 8.64
N GLY A 76 5.36 6.13 9.59
CA GLY A 76 5.63 4.98 10.48
C GLY A 76 5.66 3.61 9.78
N SER A 77 5.57 3.55 8.46
CA SER A 77 5.84 2.33 7.68
C SER A 77 7.34 2.10 7.43
N VAL A 78 8.18 2.99 7.94
CA VAL A 78 9.64 2.86 7.91
C VAL A 78 10.04 1.66 8.77
N ASN A 79 10.82 0.73 8.21
CA ASN A 79 11.35 -0.40 8.97
C ASN A 79 12.36 0.09 10.04
N ASP A 80 12.67 -0.75 11.04
CA ASP A 80 13.52 -0.36 12.19
C ASP A 80 14.86 0.26 11.79
N GLY A 81 15.51 -0.26 10.72
CA GLY A 81 16.76 0.29 10.22
C GLY A 81 16.63 1.73 9.71
N ASN A 82 15.55 2.03 9.00
CA ASN A 82 15.28 3.37 8.49
C ASN A 82 14.87 4.34 9.61
N THR A 83 14.23 3.86 10.66
CA THR A 83 13.92 4.67 11.84
C THR A 83 15.19 5.16 12.52
N ILE A 84 16.20 4.29 12.69
CA ILE A 84 17.51 4.65 13.25
C ILE A 84 18.23 5.69 12.37
N LEU A 85 18.23 5.49 11.05
CA LEU A 85 18.82 6.42 10.09
C LEU A 85 18.10 7.77 10.11
N PHE A 86 16.78 7.77 10.20
CA PHE A 86 15.97 8.99 10.27
C PHE A 86 16.22 9.76 11.58
N ALA A 87 16.28 9.08 12.72
CA ALA A 87 16.65 9.68 13.98
C ALA A 87 18.05 10.32 13.94
N ARG A 88 19.02 9.64 13.31
CA ARG A 88 20.38 10.18 13.09
C ARG A 88 20.35 11.43 12.23
N LEU A 89 19.61 11.42 11.10
CA LEU A 89 19.44 12.60 10.24
C LEU A 89 18.90 13.79 11.04
N CYS A 90 17.84 13.58 11.82
CA CYS A 90 17.22 14.63 12.63
C CYS A 90 18.19 15.22 13.67
N ARG A 91 19.02 14.37 14.31
CA ARG A 91 20.03 14.84 15.29
C ARG A 91 21.08 15.72 14.63
N ILE A 92 21.62 15.30 13.47
CA ILE A 92 22.62 16.09 12.71
C ILE A 92 22.03 17.46 12.33
N ILE A 93 20.79 17.50 11.81
CA ILE A 93 20.16 18.77 11.44
C ILE A 93 19.89 19.64 12.65
N LYS A 94 19.50 19.08 13.80
CA LYS A 94 19.27 19.84 15.07
C LYS A 94 20.54 20.50 15.61
N GLU A 95 21.75 20.07 15.26
CA GLU A 95 22.99 20.72 15.64
C GLU A 95 23.10 22.15 15.07
N THR A 96 22.61 22.36 13.85
CA THR A 96 22.62 23.69 13.18
C THR A 96 21.25 24.38 13.20
N HIS A 97 20.18 23.61 13.30
CA HIS A 97 18.79 24.09 13.30
C HIS A 97 18.04 23.53 14.52
N PRO A 98 18.33 24.03 15.73
CA PRO A 98 17.73 23.52 16.99
C PRO A 98 16.21 23.70 17.05
N GLN A 99 15.64 24.58 16.22
CA GLN A 99 14.19 24.80 16.10
C GLN A 99 13.48 23.74 15.26
N LEU A 100 14.22 22.80 14.64
CA LEU A 100 13.63 21.73 13.82
C LEU A 100 12.60 20.93 14.63
N LYS A 101 11.40 20.80 14.10
CA LYS A 101 10.37 19.89 14.62
C LYS A 101 10.36 18.59 13.84
N VAL A 102 10.34 17.47 14.55
CA VAL A 102 10.29 16.12 13.98
C VAL A 102 8.91 15.53 14.14
N MET A 103 8.29 15.20 13.02
CA MET A 103 6.94 14.65 12.93
C MET A 103 6.96 13.17 12.46
N LEU A 104 6.25 12.31 13.18
CA LEU A 104 5.93 10.97 12.68
C LEU A 104 4.46 10.88 12.29
N GLY A 105 4.17 10.19 11.20
CA GLY A 105 2.80 10.00 10.75
C GLY A 105 2.52 8.60 10.22
N GLY A 106 1.24 8.22 10.17
CA GLY A 106 0.79 6.95 9.60
C GLY A 106 0.21 5.95 10.61
N TYR A 107 -0.21 4.80 10.11
CA TYR A 107 -0.90 3.78 10.92
C TYR A 107 0.00 3.02 11.91
N ARG A 108 1.32 3.14 11.79
CA ARG A 108 2.32 2.36 12.52
C ARG A 108 3.34 3.23 13.22
N VAL A 109 2.89 4.31 13.79
CA VAL A 109 3.75 5.19 14.58
C VAL A 109 4.10 4.49 15.89
N ILE A 110 5.40 4.37 16.18
CA ILE A 110 5.88 3.87 17.47
C ILE A 110 5.55 4.92 18.53
N THR A 111 4.73 4.55 19.49
CA THR A 111 4.28 5.42 20.61
C THR A 111 5.16 5.27 21.85
N GLY A 112 6.41 4.82 21.75
CA GLY A 112 7.28 4.61 22.92
C GLY A 112 8.60 5.36 22.84
N ASN A 113 9.02 5.98 23.94
CA ASN A 113 10.35 6.54 24.25
C ASN A 113 11.23 7.02 23.08
N ALA A 114 10.66 7.80 22.16
CA ALA A 114 11.40 8.44 21.08
C ALA A 114 11.65 9.90 21.43
N ASP A 115 12.67 10.15 22.24
CA ASP A 115 13.10 11.48 22.70
C ASP A 115 13.47 12.48 21.59
N TRP A 116 13.63 11.96 20.37
CA TRP A 116 13.96 12.72 19.17
C TRP A 116 12.73 13.15 18.34
N VAL A 117 11.52 12.68 18.71
CA VAL A 117 10.25 12.99 18.05
C VAL A 117 9.53 14.10 18.80
N ASP A 118 9.16 15.16 18.11
CA ASP A 118 8.43 16.29 18.71
C ASP A 118 6.90 16.06 18.68
N ILE A 119 6.38 15.33 17.68
CA ILE A 119 4.94 15.07 17.51
C ILE A 119 4.67 13.82 16.66
N SER A 120 3.59 13.11 16.98
CA SER A 120 3.14 11.94 16.21
C SER A 120 1.66 12.03 15.85
N PHE A 121 1.32 11.60 14.64
CA PHE A 121 -0.03 11.51 14.12
C PHE A 121 -0.37 10.06 13.72
N ILE A 122 -1.28 9.44 14.45
CA ILE A 122 -1.59 8.00 14.29
C ILE A 122 -2.82 7.81 13.43
N GLY A 123 -2.66 7.04 12.36
CA GLY A 123 -3.71 6.74 11.41
C GLY A 123 -3.86 7.83 10.34
N ARG A 124 -5.07 8.03 9.87
CA ARG A 124 -5.40 9.01 8.84
C ARG A 124 -5.65 10.37 9.50
N CYS A 125 -4.68 11.25 9.42
CA CYS A 125 -4.65 12.51 10.17
C CYS A 125 -4.23 13.72 9.31
N ARG A 126 -4.47 13.70 7.99
CA ARG A 126 -4.08 14.80 7.10
C ARG A 126 -4.62 16.15 7.58
N ASN A 127 -5.91 16.21 7.85
CA ASN A 127 -6.54 17.45 8.30
C ASN A 127 -6.10 17.86 9.70
N LEU A 128 -5.78 16.89 10.57
CA LEU A 128 -5.23 17.18 11.90
C LEU A 128 -3.80 17.74 11.81
N VAL A 129 -2.98 17.24 10.88
CA VAL A 129 -1.66 17.82 10.57
C VAL A 129 -1.81 19.26 10.07
N LYS A 130 -2.81 19.53 9.22
CA LYS A 130 -3.11 20.89 8.75
C LYS A 130 -3.41 21.84 9.91
N GLU A 131 -4.29 21.43 10.82
CA GLU A 131 -4.63 22.23 12.00
C GLU A 131 -3.38 22.54 12.85
N TRP A 132 -2.53 21.53 13.09
CA TRP A 132 -1.28 21.72 13.80
C TRP A 132 -0.31 22.67 13.10
N LEU A 133 -0.11 22.51 11.78
CA LEU A 133 0.80 23.37 10.99
C LEU A 133 0.33 24.83 10.95
N THR A 134 -0.98 25.07 11.06
CA THR A 134 -1.57 26.42 11.12
C THR A 134 -1.64 26.99 12.53
N GLY A 135 -1.18 26.25 13.55
CA GLY A 135 -1.13 26.71 14.93
C GLY A 135 -2.46 26.59 15.70
N ASN A 136 -3.42 25.85 15.16
CA ASN A 136 -4.69 25.60 15.83
C ASN A 136 -4.52 24.58 16.98
N ASP A 137 -5.37 24.70 18.00
CA ASP A 137 -5.37 23.77 19.13
C ASP A 137 -5.91 22.39 18.75
N ILE A 138 -5.07 21.38 18.87
CA ILE A 138 -5.39 19.97 18.60
C ILE A 138 -5.41 19.10 19.88
N SER A 139 -5.30 19.71 21.06
CA SER A 139 -5.16 18.98 22.34
C SER A 139 -6.26 17.95 22.60
N LYS A 140 -7.49 18.22 22.16
CA LYS A 140 -8.63 17.28 22.29
C LYS A 140 -8.47 15.96 21.54
N TYR A 141 -7.48 15.85 20.64
CA TYR A 141 -7.16 14.64 19.89
C TYR A 141 -5.93 13.91 20.42
N GLN A 142 -5.35 14.42 21.52
CA GLN A 142 -4.15 13.86 22.13
C GLN A 142 -4.46 12.52 22.81
N ILE A 143 -3.60 11.54 22.60
CA ILE A 143 -3.72 10.18 23.15
C ILE A 143 -2.49 9.78 23.97
N SER A 144 -1.37 10.51 23.88
CA SER A 144 -0.14 10.30 24.65
C SER A 144 0.61 11.63 24.81
N ASP A 145 1.35 11.76 25.90
CA ASP A 145 2.14 12.95 26.22
C ASP A 145 3.62 12.83 25.82
N ASN A 146 4.14 11.63 25.65
CA ASN A 146 5.57 11.42 25.38
C ASN A 146 5.84 10.29 24.37
N PRO A 147 6.15 10.63 23.11
CA PRO A 147 5.98 11.97 22.51
C PRO A 147 4.50 12.35 22.40
N PRO A 148 4.16 13.65 22.32
CA PRO A 148 2.80 14.08 22.07
C PRO A 148 2.26 13.38 20.83
N SER A 149 1.23 12.54 21.03
CA SER A 149 0.67 11.72 19.96
C SER A 149 -0.82 12.00 19.81
N PHE A 150 -1.25 12.13 18.57
CA PHE A 150 -2.58 12.56 18.21
C PHE A 150 -3.25 11.56 17.28
N ARG A 151 -4.55 11.40 17.44
CA ARG A 151 -5.37 10.53 16.59
C ARG A 151 -6.67 11.24 16.23
N ASN A 152 -7.17 10.97 15.04
CA ASN A 152 -8.50 11.40 14.61
C ASN A 152 -9.47 10.20 14.72
N PRO A 153 -10.02 9.89 15.93
CA PRO A 153 -10.87 8.72 16.11
C PRO A 153 -12.17 8.90 15.35
N HIS A 154 -12.64 7.83 14.73
CA HIS A 154 -13.94 7.79 14.04
C HIS A 154 -14.14 8.91 12.99
N ASN A 155 -13.08 9.43 12.37
CA ASN A 155 -13.16 10.55 11.42
C ASN A 155 -13.96 11.74 11.93
N ILE A 156 -13.78 12.14 13.18
CA ILE A 156 -14.41 13.35 13.75
C ILE A 156 -14.06 14.56 12.88
N ILE A 157 -12.81 14.68 12.46
CA ILE A 157 -12.42 15.54 11.35
C ILE A 157 -12.55 14.71 10.07
N LYS A 158 -13.46 15.06 9.19
CA LYS A 158 -13.67 14.34 7.93
C LYS A 158 -12.40 14.34 7.09
N GLU A 159 -12.00 13.15 6.71
CA GLU A 159 -10.92 12.93 5.74
C GLU A 159 -11.52 12.58 4.38
N GLU A 160 -10.87 13.05 3.33
CA GLU A 160 -11.24 12.76 1.94
C GLU A 160 -10.22 11.81 1.31
N PRO A 161 -10.60 11.09 0.24
CA PRO A 161 -9.64 10.33 -0.56
C PRO A 161 -8.56 11.24 -1.12
N VAL A 162 -7.34 10.73 -1.21
CA VAL A 162 -6.17 11.51 -1.61
C VAL A 162 -5.76 11.16 -3.04
N SER A 163 -5.79 12.18 -3.90
CA SER A 163 -5.17 12.15 -5.23
C SER A 163 -4.14 13.26 -5.29
N PRO A 164 -2.88 13.00 -4.91
CA PRO A 164 -1.89 14.06 -4.70
C PRO A 164 -1.52 14.74 -6.01
N ILE A 165 -1.40 16.06 -5.98
CA ILE A 165 -0.86 16.85 -7.10
C ILE A 165 0.65 16.89 -6.95
N MET A 166 1.34 16.35 -7.94
CA MET A 166 2.80 16.35 -7.98
C MET A 166 3.36 17.73 -8.31
N HIS A 167 4.59 17.96 -7.92
CA HIS A 167 5.33 19.21 -8.15
C HIS A 167 6.68 18.90 -8.80
N HIS A 168 7.23 19.84 -9.56
CA HIS A 168 8.51 19.65 -10.24
C HIS A 168 9.66 19.27 -9.28
N SER A 169 9.60 19.73 -8.02
CA SER A 169 10.59 19.36 -7.00
C SER A 169 10.48 17.90 -6.49
N ASP A 170 9.46 17.16 -6.93
CA ASP A 170 9.33 15.73 -6.54
C ASP A 170 10.25 14.83 -7.38
N PHE A 171 10.76 15.33 -8.53
CA PHE A 171 11.74 14.66 -9.40
C PHE A 171 11.37 13.21 -9.76
N ALA A 172 10.09 12.95 -9.99
CA ALA A 172 9.65 11.66 -10.48
C ALA A 172 10.05 11.40 -11.94
N THR A 173 9.82 10.21 -12.41
CA THR A 173 10.05 9.80 -13.79
C THR A 173 8.90 8.93 -14.30
N SER A 174 8.83 8.72 -15.60
CA SER A 174 7.83 7.84 -16.23
C SER A 174 7.99 6.37 -15.82
N GLU A 175 9.12 5.99 -15.26
CA GLU A 175 9.39 4.64 -14.75
C GLU A 175 8.90 4.41 -13.30
N GLU A 176 8.28 5.40 -12.70
CA GLU A 176 7.71 5.32 -11.36
C GLU A 176 6.18 5.33 -11.41
N LEU A 177 5.56 4.92 -10.30
CA LEU A 177 4.12 4.95 -10.09
C LEU A 177 3.76 6.00 -9.05
N ILE A 178 2.60 6.62 -9.18
CA ILE A 178 1.99 7.31 -8.04
C ILE A 178 0.79 6.50 -7.51
N THR A 179 0.63 6.57 -6.20
CA THR A 179 -0.48 5.96 -5.52
C THR A 179 -1.62 6.96 -5.40
N ILE A 180 -2.79 6.60 -5.88
CA ILE A 180 -4.02 7.42 -5.86
C ILE A 180 -5.07 6.71 -5.02
N GLU A 181 -5.78 7.43 -4.18
CA GLU A 181 -7.00 6.95 -3.53
C GLU A 181 -8.21 7.45 -4.32
N LEU A 182 -8.88 6.55 -4.99
CA LEU A 182 -10.16 6.85 -5.63
C LEU A 182 -11.27 6.95 -4.60
N SER A 183 -11.17 6.16 -3.52
CA SER A 183 -12.14 6.20 -2.44
C SER A 183 -11.56 5.88 -1.07
N LEU A 184 -12.31 6.21 -0.03
CA LEU A 184 -12.05 5.79 1.34
C LEU A 184 -13.11 4.82 1.82
N GLY A 185 -12.63 3.79 2.53
CA GLY A 185 -13.48 2.84 3.22
C GLY A 185 -13.89 1.63 2.40
N CYS A 186 -14.36 0.64 3.13
CA CYS A 186 -14.87 -0.62 2.60
C CYS A 186 -16.12 -1.02 3.37
N LYS A 187 -17.21 -1.34 2.68
CA LYS A 187 -18.49 -1.71 3.31
C LYS A 187 -18.49 -3.11 3.94
N PHE A 188 -17.50 -3.92 3.63
CA PHE A 188 -17.39 -5.29 4.09
C PHE A 188 -16.75 -5.38 5.48
N ASN A 189 -16.98 -6.50 6.16
CA ASN A 189 -16.49 -6.79 7.50
C ASN A 189 -15.87 -8.19 7.59
N CYS A 190 -14.99 -8.50 6.64
CA CYS A 190 -14.28 -9.78 6.60
C CYS A 190 -13.55 -10.03 7.92
N ALA A 191 -13.70 -11.23 8.50
CA ALA A 191 -13.24 -11.55 9.86
C ALA A 191 -11.71 -11.43 10.05
N PHE A 192 -10.94 -11.64 8.99
CA PHE A 192 -9.48 -11.57 8.98
C PHE A 192 -8.92 -10.18 8.68
N CYS A 193 -9.78 -9.19 8.35
CA CYS A 193 -9.35 -7.91 7.82
C CYS A 193 -9.33 -6.82 8.89
N GLY A 194 -8.16 -6.29 9.20
CA GLY A 194 -7.99 -5.16 10.11
C GLY A 194 -8.39 -3.80 9.51
N PHE A 195 -8.68 -3.73 8.23
CA PHE A 195 -9.12 -2.48 7.56
C PHE A 195 -10.53 -2.05 7.97
N ASP A 196 -11.34 -2.94 8.50
CA ASP A 196 -12.72 -2.66 8.93
C ASP A 196 -12.82 -1.50 9.93
N TYR A 197 -11.80 -1.31 10.72
CA TYR A 197 -11.71 -0.29 11.77
C TYR A 197 -11.11 1.04 11.30
N ARG A 198 -10.67 1.14 10.05
CA ARG A 198 -10.13 2.38 9.47
C ARG A 198 -11.22 3.38 9.08
N ASN A 199 -12.49 3.10 9.42
CA ASN A 199 -13.51 4.10 9.72
C ASN A 199 -14.51 4.52 8.67
N ASN A 200 -14.65 3.89 7.51
CA ASN A 200 -15.75 4.22 6.62
C ASN A 200 -16.44 2.99 6.07
N LYS A 201 -17.63 2.66 6.62
CA LYS A 201 -18.54 1.66 6.04
C LYS A 201 -19.26 2.17 4.78
N ARG A 202 -19.09 3.45 4.46
CA ARG A 202 -19.60 4.03 3.20
C ARG A 202 -18.41 4.54 2.42
N ALA A 203 -18.29 4.09 1.18
CA ALA A 203 -17.28 4.62 0.28
C ALA A 203 -17.52 6.13 0.07
N VAL A 204 -16.52 6.93 0.44
CA VAL A 204 -16.43 8.33 0.00
C VAL A 204 -15.60 8.30 -1.26
N VAL A 205 -16.22 8.53 -2.41
CA VAL A 205 -15.57 8.46 -3.73
C VAL A 205 -15.05 9.84 -4.11
N ASN A 206 -13.85 9.90 -4.65
CA ASN A 206 -13.23 11.11 -5.16
C ASN A 206 -13.96 11.60 -6.42
N THR A 207 -13.87 12.88 -6.74
CA THR A 207 -14.45 13.39 -7.97
C THR A 207 -13.55 13.08 -9.17
N VAL A 208 -14.16 13.01 -10.36
CA VAL A 208 -13.41 12.80 -11.62
C VAL A 208 -12.36 13.89 -11.80
N GLU A 209 -12.72 15.16 -11.55
CA GLU A 209 -11.85 16.32 -11.74
C GLU A 209 -10.58 16.24 -10.88
N LYS A 210 -10.69 15.82 -9.61
CA LYS A 210 -9.54 15.67 -8.71
C LYS A 210 -8.59 14.58 -9.20
N VAL A 211 -9.13 13.44 -9.62
CA VAL A 211 -8.31 12.31 -10.10
C VAL A 211 -7.67 12.65 -11.45
N VAL A 212 -8.41 13.26 -12.37
CA VAL A 212 -7.88 13.77 -13.66
C VAL A 212 -6.76 14.76 -13.41
N SER A 213 -6.94 15.75 -12.52
CA SER A 213 -5.91 16.73 -12.18
C SER A 213 -4.63 16.08 -11.66
N SER A 214 -4.75 15.08 -10.79
CA SER A 214 -3.60 14.33 -10.26
C SER A 214 -2.86 13.57 -11.38
N CYS A 215 -3.59 12.76 -12.16
CA CYS A 215 -2.99 11.96 -13.23
C CYS A 215 -2.40 12.85 -14.34
N GLN A 216 -3.12 13.89 -14.78
CA GLN A 216 -2.67 14.78 -15.83
C GLN A 216 -1.43 15.55 -15.41
N THR A 217 -1.38 16.06 -14.16
CA THR A 217 -0.18 16.76 -13.66
C THR A 217 1.03 15.82 -13.60
N ALA A 218 0.85 14.56 -13.17
CA ALA A 218 1.92 13.58 -13.16
C ALA A 218 2.43 13.25 -14.57
N TYR A 219 1.53 13.19 -15.55
CA TYR A 219 1.88 13.02 -16.95
C TYR A 219 2.60 14.25 -17.52
N ASP A 220 2.08 15.45 -17.31
CA ASP A 220 2.63 16.69 -17.87
C ASP A 220 4.04 16.99 -17.32
N LEU A 221 4.27 16.70 -16.04
CA LEU A 221 5.58 16.95 -15.40
C LEU A 221 6.59 15.83 -15.64
N PHE A 222 6.16 14.58 -15.69
CA PHE A 222 7.07 13.43 -15.59
C PHE A 222 6.81 12.33 -16.63
N GLY A 223 5.79 12.45 -17.47
CA GLY A 223 5.42 11.43 -18.45
C GLY A 223 4.83 10.15 -17.84
N MET A 224 4.31 10.22 -16.62
CA MET A 224 3.75 9.05 -15.93
C MET A 224 2.40 8.66 -16.54
N THR A 225 2.26 7.39 -16.87
CA THR A 225 1.02 6.83 -17.45
C THR A 225 0.42 5.71 -16.60
N ASN A 226 1.14 5.22 -15.61
CA ASN A 226 0.76 4.08 -14.79
C ASN A 226 0.47 4.53 -13.36
N PHE A 227 -0.69 4.11 -12.82
CA PHE A 227 -1.20 4.57 -11.53
C PHE A 227 -1.69 3.41 -10.68
N PHE A 228 -1.31 3.39 -9.40
CA PHE A 228 -1.81 2.42 -8.44
C PHE A 228 -2.99 3.00 -7.66
N ILE A 229 -4.16 2.40 -7.80
CA ILE A 229 -5.35 2.75 -7.01
C ILE A 229 -5.31 1.98 -5.69
N ALA A 230 -5.04 2.69 -4.60
CA ALA A 230 -4.85 2.12 -3.26
C ALA A 230 -6.15 1.96 -2.46
N ASP A 231 -7.26 1.79 -3.15
CA ASP A 231 -8.55 1.52 -2.52
C ASP A 231 -8.58 0.13 -1.88
N ASP A 232 -9.27 -0.01 -0.75
CA ASP A 232 -9.48 -1.32 -0.10
C ASP A 232 -10.24 -2.31 -0.99
N THR A 233 -11.14 -1.80 -1.84
CA THR A 233 -11.89 -2.58 -2.84
C THR A 233 -12.44 -1.64 -3.92
N ILE A 234 -11.90 -1.73 -5.13
CA ILE A 234 -12.32 -0.84 -6.23
C ILE A 234 -13.75 -1.12 -6.71
N ASN A 235 -14.20 -2.35 -6.67
CA ASN A 235 -15.44 -2.80 -7.27
C ASN A 235 -16.58 -3.03 -6.28
N GLU A 236 -16.55 -2.50 -5.07
CA GLU A 236 -17.63 -2.68 -4.10
C GLU A 236 -18.95 -2.02 -4.55
N VAL A 237 -18.85 -0.92 -5.31
CA VAL A 237 -19.95 -0.23 -5.99
C VAL A 237 -19.52 0.16 -7.40
N ASN A 238 -20.44 0.11 -8.36
CA ASN A 238 -20.14 0.41 -9.76
C ASN A 238 -19.63 1.85 -9.95
N SER A 239 -20.14 2.80 -9.14
CA SER A 239 -19.76 4.21 -9.25
C SER A 239 -18.26 4.47 -9.11
N LYS A 240 -17.49 3.63 -8.41
CA LYS A 240 -16.03 3.74 -8.37
C LYS A 240 -15.41 3.43 -9.74
N LEU A 241 -15.84 2.34 -10.37
CA LEU A 241 -15.38 1.95 -11.70
C LEU A 241 -15.84 2.96 -12.77
N GLU A 242 -17.06 3.48 -12.63
CA GLU A 242 -17.59 4.52 -13.51
C GLU A 242 -16.77 5.81 -13.44
N VAL A 243 -16.39 6.26 -12.23
CA VAL A 243 -15.49 7.40 -12.06
C VAL A 243 -14.14 7.12 -12.72
N LEU A 244 -13.55 5.94 -12.50
CA LEU A 244 -12.24 5.60 -13.09
C LEU A 244 -12.31 5.50 -14.62
N ALA A 245 -13.39 4.97 -15.17
CA ALA A 245 -13.64 4.93 -16.61
C ALA A 245 -13.78 6.34 -17.20
N GLU A 246 -14.46 7.24 -16.48
CA GLU A 246 -14.58 8.63 -16.93
C GLU A 246 -13.26 9.39 -16.83
N VAL A 247 -12.45 9.14 -15.79
CA VAL A 247 -11.05 9.65 -15.70
C VAL A 247 -10.25 9.23 -16.92
N SER A 248 -10.29 7.94 -17.30
CA SER A 248 -9.55 7.44 -18.46
C SER A 248 -9.94 8.14 -19.77
N LYS A 249 -11.21 8.54 -19.91
CA LYS A 249 -11.70 9.27 -21.11
C LYS A 249 -11.24 10.72 -21.15
N GLN A 250 -11.09 11.37 -20.00
CA GLN A 250 -10.76 12.80 -19.91
C GLN A 250 -9.27 13.10 -19.97
N LEU A 251 -8.41 12.11 -19.70
CA LEU A 251 -6.96 12.29 -19.78
C LEU A 251 -6.48 12.44 -21.23
N SER A 252 -5.45 13.28 -21.44
CA SER A 252 -4.84 13.51 -22.77
C SER A 252 -3.96 12.34 -23.26
N PHE A 253 -3.82 11.30 -22.45
CA PHE A 253 -3.03 10.10 -22.70
C PHE A 253 -3.82 8.86 -22.28
N THR A 254 -3.35 7.68 -22.63
CA THR A 254 -3.96 6.41 -22.21
C THR A 254 -3.35 5.97 -20.87
N PRO A 255 -4.07 6.06 -19.75
CA PRO A 255 -3.56 5.59 -18.46
C PRO A 255 -3.62 4.06 -18.38
N GLU A 256 -2.80 3.47 -17.53
CA GLU A 256 -2.98 2.11 -17.05
C GLU A 256 -3.13 2.10 -15.54
N PHE A 257 -4.12 1.36 -15.04
CA PHE A 257 -4.39 1.25 -13.62
C PHE A 257 -4.16 -0.15 -13.09
N MET A 258 -3.71 -0.19 -11.84
CA MET A 258 -3.72 -1.39 -11.00
C MET A 258 -4.62 -1.13 -9.79
N ALA A 259 -5.41 -2.12 -9.36
CA ALA A 259 -6.25 -2.01 -8.15
C ALA A 259 -6.52 -3.36 -7.48
N PHE A 260 -6.98 -3.27 -6.22
CA PHE A 260 -7.54 -4.42 -5.48
C PHE A 260 -9.03 -4.57 -5.77
N ALA A 261 -9.46 -5.78 -6.05
CA ALA A 261 -10.86 -6.10 -6.32
C ALA A 261 -11.34 -7.35 -5.58
N ARG A 262 -12.63 -7.49 -5.47
CA ARG A 262 -13.30 -8.69 -4.95
C ARG A 262 -14.00 -9.45 -6.06
N MET A 263 -13.64 -10.70 -6.22
CA MET A 263 -14.19 -11.55 -7.27
C MET A 263 -15.65 -11.94 -7.00
N ASP A 264 -16.01 -12.16 -5.75
CA ASP A 264 -17.38 -12.54 -5.34
C ASP A 264 -18.44 -11.49 -5.72
N ILE A 265 -18.08 -10.21 -5.80
CA ILE A 265 -18.96 -9.13 -6.23
C ILE A 265 -19.27 -9.23 -7.73
N MET A 266 -18.25 -9.52 -8.53
CA MET A 266 -18.40 -9.62 -9.98
C MET A 266 -19.35 -10.75 -10.40
N GLY A 267 -19.46 -11.81 -9.60
CA GLY A 267 -20.45 -12.87 -9.81
C GLY A 267 -21.91 -12.41 -9.74
N ALA A 268 -22.17 -11.31 -9.01
CA ALA A 268 -23.48 -10.67 -8.94
C ALA A 268 -23.60 -9.48 -9.91
N LYS A 269 -22.48 -8.98 -10.45
CA LYS A 269 -22.37 -7.78 -11.27
C LYS A 269 -21.37 -7.99 -12.42
N PRO A 270 -21.68 -8.86 -13.38
CA PRO A 270 -20.76 -9.19 -14.48
C PRO A 270 -20.42 -7.97 -15.36
N GLU A 271 -21.29 -6.96 -15.42
CA GLU A 271 -21.04 -5.69 -16.11
C GLU A 271 -19.79 -4.94 -15.59
N GLN A 272 -19.26 -5.29 -14.41
CA GLN A 272 -18.04 -4.71 -13.90
C GLN A 272 -16.81 -5.04 -14.75
N ILE A 273 -16.82 -6.13 -15.53
CA ILE A 273 -15.73 -6.45 -16.46
C ILE A 273 -15.63 -5.35 -17.53
N ASP A 274 -16.75 -4.97 -18.12
CA ASP A 274 -16.81 -3.91 -19.13
C ASP A 274 -16.34 -2.55 -18.55
N LEU A 275 -16.74 -2.25 -17.32
CA LEU A 275 -16.30 -1.03 -16.64
C LEU A 275 -14.78 -1.04 -16.34
N MET A 276 -14.22 -2.19 -15.95
CA MET A 276 -12.78 -2.34 -15.74
C MET A 276 -12.00 -2.16 -17.05
N GLN A 277 -12.51 -2.68 -18.17
CA GLN A 277 -11.94 -2.46 -19.50
C GLN A 277 -11.98 -0.96 -19.88
N GLN A 278 -13.13 -0.32 -19.75
CA GLN A 278 -13.30 1.11 -20.02
C GLN A 278 -12.41 1.98 -19.15
N ALA A 279 -12.19 1.58 -17.89
CA ALA A 279 -11.27 2.21 -16.97
C ALA A 279 -9.79 1.97 -17.31
N ASN A 280 -9.48 1.09 -18.24
CA ASN A 280 -8.12 0.62 -18.53
C ASN A 280 -7.39 0.03 -17.30
N LEU A 281 -8.14 -0.72 -16.48
CA LEU A 281 -7.63 -1.42 -15.30
C LEU A 281 -6.91 -2.70 -15.72
N LYS A 282 -5.63 -2.60 -16.08
CA LYS A 282 -4.85 -3.67 -16.70
C LYS A 282 -4.24 -4.67 -15.72
N THR A 283 -4.14 -4.33 -14.45
CA THR A 283 -3.60 -5.23 -13.42
C THR A 283 -4.57 -5.28 -12.24
N ILE A 284 -5.07 -6.48 -11.94
CA ILE A 284 -6.12 -6.67 -10.94
C ILE A 284 -5.63 -7.66 -9.88
N PHE A 285 -5.58 -7.21 -8.63
CA PHE A 285 -5.32 -8.05 -7.47
C PHE A 285 -6.65 -8.50 -6.86
N PHE A 286 -6.96 -9.78 -6.96
CA PHE A 286 -8.15 -10.37 -6.34
C PHE A 286 -7.83 -10.97 -4.98
N GLY A 287 -8.45 -10.45 -3.91
CA GLY A 287 -8.55 -11.16 -2.64
C GLY A 287 -9.58 -12.27 -2.78
N ILE A 288 -9.16 -13.52 -2.94
CA ILE A 288 -10.04 -14.70 -3.03
C ILE A 288 -10.17 -15.38 -1.68
N GLU A 289 -9.05 -15.51 -0.99
CA GLU A 289 -8.81 -16.06 0.34
C GLU A 289 -9.03 -17.57 0.41
N SER A 290 -10.21 -18.09 0.07
CA SER A 290 -10.54 -19.53 -0.05
C SER A 290 -11.59 -19.77 -1.12
N LEU A 291 -11.56 -20.94 -1.73
CA LEU A 291 -12.59 -21.47 -2.64
C LEU A 291 -13.51 -22.49 -1.95
N ASN A 292 -13.39 -22.65 -0.63
CA ASN A 292 -14.29 -23.49 0.18
C ASN A 292 -15.51 -22.65 0.63
N PRO A 293 -16.77 -23.07 0.28
CA PRO A 293 -17.98 -22.30 0.62
C PRO A 293 -18.20 -22.10 2.12
N ALA A 294 -17.88 -23.10 2.96
CA ALA A 294 -18.02 -23.02 4.39
C ALA A 294 -17.07 -21.97 4.97
N VAL A 295 -15.81 -22.00 4.56
CA VAL A 295 -14.78 -21.05 4.98
C VAL A 295 -15.15 -19.63 4.60
N THR A 296 -15.52 -19.40 3.33
CA THR A 296 -15.87 -18.03 2.85
C THR A 296 -17.05 -17.43 3.60
N LYS A 297 -18.00 -18.25 4.03
CA LYS A 297 -19.12 -17.85 4.89
C LYS A 297 -18.62 -17.44 6.29
N ASP A 298 -17.78 -18.25 6.91
CA ASP A 298 -17.33 -18.06 8.30
C ASP A 298 -16.41 -16.83 8.41
N ILE A 299 -15.53 -16.60 7.43
CA ILE A 299 -14.72 -15.39 7.37
C ILE A 299 -15.46 -14.17 6.82
N ARG A 300 -16.76 -14.29 6.53
CA ARG A 300 -17.62 -13.22 6.00
C ARG A 300 -17.12 -12.61 4.69
N LYS A 301 -16.41 -13.42 3.88
CA LYS A 301 -15.93 -12.98 2.57
C LYS A 301 -17.08 -12.96 1.54
N GLY A 302 -18.06 -13.81 1.72
CA GLY A 302 -19.21 -13.94 0.82
C GLY A 302 -18.90 -14.75 -0.44
N GLY A 303 -19.91 -14.83 -1.31
CA GLY A 303 -19.78 -15.51 -2.59
C GLY A 303 -20.04 -17.02 -2.53
N LYS A 304 -20.19 -17.57 -3.75
CA LYS A 304 -20.18 -19.02 -3.99
C LYS A 304 -18.92 -19.32 -4.82
N PRO A 305 -18.06 -20.22 -4.38
CA PRO A 305 -16.81 -20.53 -5.09
C PRO A 305 -17.01 -20.90 -6.55
N GLU A 306 -18.10 -21.60 -6.89
CA GLU A 306 -18.44 -21.95 -8.27
C GLU A 306 -18.56 -20.68 -9.14
N ARG A 307 -19.14 -19.61 -8.60
CA ARG A 307 -19.22 -18.32 -9.30
C ARG A 307 -17.85 -17.67 -9.48
N ASN A 308 -16.92 -17.87 -8.55
CA ASN A 308 -15.56 -17.38 -8.72
C ASN A 308 -14.88 -18.05 -9.92
N TYR A 309 -15.05 -19.35 -10.11
CA TYR A 309 -14.55 -20.04 -11.29
C TYR A 309 -15.17 -19.51 -12.59
N ASP A 310 -16.49 -19.29 -12.60
CA ASP A 310 -17.18 -18.73 -13.76
C ASP A 310 -16.70 -17.33 -14.11
N ILE A 311 -16.44 -16.49 -13.08
CA ILE A 311 -15.87 -15.14 -13.27
C ILE A 311 -14.46 -15.20 -13.79
N MET A 312 -13.60 -16.10 -13.28
CA MET A 312 -12.25 -16.27 -13.80
C MET A 312 -12.27 -16.67 -15.30
N ARG A 313 -13.14 -17.63 -15.67
CA ARG A 313 -13.32 -18.01 -17.09
C ARG A 313 -13.83 -16.84 -17.94
N MET A 314 -14.75 -16.04 -17.40
CA MET A 314 -15.29 -14.86 -18.06
C MET A 314 -14.20 -13.80 -18.27
N ILE A 315 -13.41 -13.46 -17.24
CA ILE A 315 -12.29 -12.53 -17.37
C ILE A 315 -11.28 -13.03 -18.41
N LYS A 316 -10.90 -14.30 -18.33
CA LYS A 316 -9.96 -14.91 -19.29
C LYS A 316 -10.46 -14.82 -20.73
N ARG A 317 -11.77 -14.93 -20.96
CA ARG A 317 -12.38 -14.85 -22.29
C ARG A 317 -12.57 -13.42 -22.77
N ASP A 318 -13.11 -12.54 -21.89
CA ASP A 318 -13.63 -11.22 -22.28
C ASP A 318 -12.61 -10.10 -22.01
N PHE A 319 -11.63 -10.34 -21.12
CA PHE A 319 -10.57 -9.38 -20.78
C PHE A 319 -9.18 -10.05 -20.73
N PRO A 320 -8.74 -10.73 -21.79
CA PRO A 320 -7.52 -11.54 -21.79
C PRO A 320 -6.21 -10.74 -21.60
N GLU A 321 -6.24 -9.44 -21.88
CA GLU A 321 -5.09 -8.55 -21.70
C GLU A 321 -4.88 -8.10 -20.25
N ALA A 322 -5.82 -8.38 -19.33
CA ALA A 322 -5.66 -8.07 -17.93
C ALA A 322 -4.72 -9.06 -17.23
N PHE A 323 -3.74 -8.54 -16.51
CA PHE A 323 -2.98 -9.33 -15.56
C PHE A 323 -3.81 -9.56 -14.31
N THR A 324 -4.20 -10.79 -14.04
CA THR A 324 -5.01 -11.18 -12.89
C THR A 324 -4.17 -11.92 -11.86
N TYR A 325 -4.17 -11.44 -10.62
CA TYR A 325 -3.51 -12.09 -9.49
C TYR A 325 -4.53 -12.50 -8.44
N GLY A 326 -4.52 -13.77 -8.03
CA GLY A 326 -5.37 -14.28 -6.96
C GLY A 326 -4.58 -14.49 -5.67
N ASN A 327 -5.03 -13.91 -4.55
CA ASN A 327 -4.44 -14.14 -3.24
C ASN A 327 -5.30 -15.08 -2.41
N PHE A 328 -4.63 -16.06 -1.76
CA PHE A 328 -5.24 -17.07 -0.90
C PHE A 328 -4.66 -17.05 0.51
N ILE A 329 -5.45 -17.46 1.50
CA ILE A 329 -5.03 -17.60 2.89
C ILE A 329 -5.05 -19.06 3.27
N ILE A 330 -3.91 -19.59 3.70
CA ILE A 330 -3.77 -20.96 4.22
C ILE A 330 -3.91 -20.92 5.73
N GLY A 331 -4.67 -21.91 6.27
CA GLY A 331 -4.89 -22.03 7.71
C GLY A 331 -6.21 -21.44 8.19
N LEU A 332 -7.14 -21.13 7.28
CA LEU A 332 -8.49 -20.74 7.69
C LEU A 332 -9.21 -21.95 8.29
N GLU A 333 -9.92 -21.74 9.41
CA GLU A 333 -10.70 -22.78 10.07
C GLU A 333 -11.81 -23.30 9.15
N GLY A 334 -12.05 -24.60 9.16
CA GLY A 334 -13.02 -25.28 8.30
C GLY A 334 -12.51 -25.60 6.89
N ASP A 335 -11.27 -25.22 6.55
CA ASP A 335 -10.60 -25.68 5.34
C ASP A 335 -9.96 -27.05 5.55
N ASN A 336 -9.34 -27.61 4.53
CA ASN A 336 -8.53 -28.81 4.62
C ASN A 336 -7.54 -28.86 3.45
N GLU A 337 -6.43 -29.53 3.67
CA GLU A 337 -5.34 -29.60 2.72
C GLU A 337 -5.75 -30.19 1.37
N LYS A 338 -6.54 -31.30 1.41
CA LYS A 338 -6.98 -31.99 0.17
C LYS A 338 -7.83 -31.07 -0.70
N GLY A 339 -8.86 -30.45 -0.13
CA GLY A 339 -9.75 -29.54 -0.88
C GLY A 339 -9.00 -28.31 -1.41
N MET A 340 -8.07 -27.79 -0.61
CA MET A 340 -7.20 -26.70 -1.07
C MET A 340 -6.38 -27.11 -2.30
N TRP A 341 -5.70 -28.28 -2.28
CA TRP A 341 -4.93 -28.75 -3.42
C TRP A 341 -5.81 -29.04 -4.66
N GLU A 342 -7.04 -29.54 -4.48
CA GLU A 342 -8.00 -29.71 -5.56
C GLU A 342 -8.31 -28.36 -6.25
N HIS A 343 -8.49 -27.31 -5.46
CA HIS A 343 -8.71 -25.95 -5.99
C HIS A 343 -7.47 -25.40 -6.72
N MET A 344 -6.27 -25.59 -6.16
CA MET A 344 -5.02 -25.11 -6.79
C MET A 344 -4.73 -25.83 -8.11
N ASN A 345 -4.98 -27.15 -8.16
CA ASN A 345 -4.86 -27.91 -9.42
C ASN A 345 -5.85 -27.39 -10.48
N ASN A 346 -7.12 -27.15 -10.12
CA ASN A 346 -8.10 -26.61 -11.07
C ASN A 346 -7.69 -25.24 -11.62
N LEU A 347 -7.10 -24.36 -10.78
CA LEU A 347 -6.59 -23.06 -11.24
C LEU A 347 -5.48 -23.20 -12.27
N VAL A 348 -4.57 -24.16 -12.06
CA VAL A 348 -3.44 -24.42 -12.95
C VAL A 348 -3.92 -25.13 -14.22
N ASP A 349 -4.73 -26.19 -14.11
CA ASP A 349 -5.20 -26.99 -15.25
C ASP A 349 -5.99 -26.15 -16.26
N GLU A 350 -6.84 -25.25 -15.77
CA GLU A 350 -7.62 -24.36 -16.60
C GLU A 350 -6.92 -23.01 -16.89
N GLN A 351 -5.77 -22.72 -16.28
CA GLN A 351 -5.07 -21.44 -16.42
C GLN A 351 -6.02 -20.25 -16.15
N LEU A 352 -6.72 -20.29 -15.00
CA LEU A 352 -7.82 -19.36 -14.70
C LEU A 352 -7.38 -17.97 -14.26
N LEU A 353 -6.14 -17.85 -13.81
CA LEU A 353 -5.51 -16.60 -13.41
C LEU A 353 -4.16 -16.47 -14.11
N THR A 354 -3.69 -15.23 -14.29
CA THR A 354 -2.34 -15.00 -14.82
C THR A 354 -1.30 -15.40 -13.78
N SER A 355 -1.55 -15.10 -12.50
CA SER A 355 -0.71 -15.49 -11.38
C SER A 355 -1.52 -15.64 -10.10
N ALA A 356 -0.98 -16.32 -9.12
CA ALA A 356 -1.58 -16.42 -7.80
C ALA A 356 -0.53 -16.63 -6.71
N GLY A 357 -0.91 -16.37 -5.46
CA GLY A 357 -0.07 -16.61 -4.31
C GLY A 357 -0.85 -16.90 -3.04
N CYS A 358 -0.18 -17.50 -2.08
CA CYS A 358 -0.74 -17.88 -0.80
C CYS A 358 0.06 -17.28 0.36
N ASN A 359 -0.66 -16.96 1.44
CA ASN A 359 -0.05 -16.57 2.69
C ASN A 359 -0.65 -17.38 3.83
N ALA A 360 0.16 -17.79 4.82
CA ALA A 360 -0.40 -18.32 6.05
C ALA A 360 -1.20 -17.22 6.78
N LEU A 361 -2.31 -17.61 7.40
CA LEU A 361 -3.06 -16.68 8.24
C LEU A 361 -2.16 -16.14 9.36
N ARG A 362 -2.15 -14.83 9.53
CA ARG A 362 -1.44 -14.16 10.62
C ARG A 362 -2.44 -13.63 11.63
N ILE A 363 -2.23 -13.93 12.90
CA ILE A 363 -3.05 -13.46 14.02
C ILE A 363 -2.16 -12.61 14.92
N TYR A 364 -2.61 -11.40 15.23
CA TYR A 364 -1.87 -10.44 16.03
C TYR A 364 -2.62 -10.19 17.34
N THR A 365 -2.13 -10.75 18.44
CA THR A 365 -2.79 -10.65 19.77
C THR A 365 -2.32 -9.48 20.61
N ASP A 366 -1.18 -8.85 20.26
CA ASP A 366 -0.53 -7.81 21.07
C ASP A 366 -0.51 -6.44 20.35
N LEU A 367 -1.50 -6.17 19.53
CA LEU A 367 -1.60 -4.85 18.93
C LEU A 367 -2.11 -3.86 19.99
N ASP A 368 -1.30 -2.87 20.34
CA ASP A 368 -1.70 -1.73 21.18
C ASP A 368 -2.82 -0.89 20.53
N ASN A 369 -3.13 -1.17 19.27
CA ASN A 369 -4.06 -0.41 18.47
C ASN A 369 -5.25 -1.25 18.01
N TRP A 370 -6.29 -1.31 18.83
CA TRP A 370 -7.55 -2.01 18.56
C TRP A 370 -8.19 -1.66 17.21
N GLU A 371 -7.90 -0.48 16.66
CA GLU A 371 -8.47 -0.01 15.39
C GLU A 371 -7.91 -0.74 14.17
N ASN A 372 -6.77 -1.43 14.31
CA ASN A 372 -6.15 -2.20 13.22
C ASN A 372 -6.29 -3.72 13.41
N MET A 373 -7.00 -4.16 14.44
CA MET A 373 -7.23 -5.58 14.71
C MET A 373 -8.43 -6.09 13.92
N SER A 374 -8.26 -7.23 13.28
CA SER A 374 -9.38 -7.99 12.72
C SER A 374 -10.24 -8.62 13.83
N ASP A 375 -11.40 -9.15 13.49
CA ASP A 375 -12.21 -9.89 14.48
C ASP A 375 -11.51 -11.18 14.94
N ILE A 376 -10.73 -11.82 14.05
CA ILE A 376 -9.91 -12.98 14.40
C ILE A 376 -8.80 -12.60 15.38
N ASP A 377 -8.17 -11.43 15.22
CA ASP A 377 -7.13 -10.94 16.14
C ASP A 377 -7.69 -10.67 17.54
N ARG A 378 -8.92 -10.15 17.61
CA ARG A 378 -9.59 -9.78 18.88
C ARG A 378 -10.09 -10.97 19.68
N ASP A 379 -10.60 -11.98 19.01
CA ASP A 379 -11.16 -13.17 19.62
C ASP A 379 -10.86 -14.41 18.77
N PRO A 380 -9.58 -14.86 18.75
CA PRO A 380 -9.18 -16.01 17.95
C PRO A 380 -9.99 -17.27 18.28
N ALA A 381 -10.32 -17.46 19.57
CA ALA A 381 -11.03 -18.65 20.04
C ALA A 381 -12.44 -18.75 19.44
N LYS A 382 -13.12 -17.64 19.24
CA LYS A 382 -14.42 -17.58 18.58
C LYS A 382 -14.38 -18.10 17.14
N PHE A 383 -13.23 -17.97 16.48
CA PHE A 383 -13.00 -18.43 15.11
C PHE A 383 -12.25 -19.77 15.04
N GLY A 384 -12.20 -20.53 16.15
CA GLY A 384 -11.63 -21.86 16.19
C GLY A 384 -10.11 -21.93 16.35
N TYR A 385 -9.45 -20.82 16.70
CA TYR A 385 -7.99 -20.79 16.89
C TYR A 385 -7.61 -20.85 18.37
N THR A 386 -6.64 -21.68 18.67
CA THR A 386 -5.94 -21.72 19.97
C THR A 386 -4.58 -21.03 19.79
N ILE A 387 -4.35 -19.95 20.55
CA ILE A 387 -3.10 -19.20 20.51
C ILE A 387 -2.07 -19.84 21.42
N THR A 388 -0.81 -19.87 20.99
CA THR A 388 0.34 -20.33 21.78
C THR A 388 1.21 -19.14 22.20
N ASP A 389 2.09 -19.34 23.18
CA ASP A 389 3.03 -18.29 23.65
C ASP A 389 4.13 -17.97 22.63
N LYS A 390 4.25 -18.77 21.59
CA LYS A 390 5.25 -18.57 20.53
C LYS A 390 4.83 -17.47 19.58
N LYS A 391 5.77 -16.57 19.25
CA LYS A 391 5.57 -15.48 18.31
C LYS A 391 6.65 -15.46 17.25
N GLU A 392 6.35 -14.90 16.09
CA GLU A 392 7.28 -14.73 15.00
C GLU A 392 7.15 -13.32 14.42
N PHE A 393 8.30 -12.65 14.19
CA PHE A 393 8.32 -11.33 13.56
C PHE A 393 7.73 -11.41 12.14
N ALA A 394 6.62 -10.76 11.97
CA ALA A 394 5.86 -10.79 10.71
C ALA A 394 6.29 -9.72 9.70
N GLY A 395 7.53 -9.25 9.77
CA GLY A 395 8.26 -8.34 8.84
C GLY A 395 7.48 -7.24 8.13
N GLN A 396 6.35 -7.61 7.54
CA GLN A 396 5.53 -6.72 6.74
C GLN A 396 4.85 -5.59 7.53
N TYR A 397 4.54 -5.84 8.83
CA TYR A 397 3.78 -4.92 9.65
C TYR A 397 4.52 -4.39 10.88
N GLY A 398 5.73 -4.88 11.15
CA GLY A 398 6.50 -4.49 12.32
C GLY A 398 5.95 -5.06 13.64
N TYR A 399 5.01 -6.01 13.58
CA TYR A 399 4.44 -6.70 14.73
C TYR A 399 4.78 -8.18 14.70
N ASP A 400 4.81 -8.80 15.86
CA ASP A 400 4.95 -10.25 15.97
C ASP A 400 3.59 -10.92 15.75
N ALA A 401 3.55 -11.87 14.82
CA ALA A 401 2.40 -12.75 14.67
C ALA A 401 2.44 -13.85 15.71
N SER A 402 1.34 -14.10 16.38
CA SER A 402 1.19 -15.20 17.32
C SER A 402 1.06 -16.52 16.57
N HIS A 403 1.73 -17.57 17.06
CA HIS A 403 1.48 -18.92 16.58
C HIS A 403 0.13 -19.42 17.10
N TRP A 404 -0.56 -20.14 16.25
CA TRP A 404 -1.90 -20.67 16.51
C TRP A 404 -2.04 -22.11 16.00
N SER A 405 -3.03 -22.83 16.49
CA SER A 405 -3.54 -24.07 15.91
C SER A 405 -5.05 -24.00 15.76
N ASN A 406 -5.60 -24.78 14.85
CA ASN A 406 -7.02 -24.94 14.64
C ASN A 406 -7.37 -26.43 14.40
N SER A 407 -8.57 -26.73 13.89
CA SER A 407 -9.06 -28.12 13.74
C SER A 407 -8.24 -28.98 12.77
N TRP A 408 -7.49 -28.38 11.83
CA TRP A 408 -6.80 -29.13 10.78
C TRP A 408 -5.31 -28.81 10.62
N THR A 409 -4.83 -27.69 11.17
CA THR A 409 -3.43 -27.26 10.99
C THR A 409 -2.94 -26.36 12.12
N ASP A 410 -1.66 -26.05 12.12
CA ASP A 410 -1.04 -25.01 12.94
C ASP A 410 -0.29 -23.97 12.06
N TYR A 411 0.11 -22.87 12.68
CA TYR A 411 0.80 -21.77 11.99
C TYR A 411 2.07 -22.23 11.28
N THR A 412 2.87 -23.09 11.88
CA THR A 412 4.14 -23.56 11.32
C THR A 412 3.91 -24.37 10.05
N TYR A 413 2.96 -25.32 10.13
CA TYR A 413 2.59 -26.14 8.98
C TYR A 413 1.90 -25.30 7.88
N ALA A 414 0.97 -24.42 8.26
CA ALA A 414 0.32 -23.51 7.31
C ALA A 414 1.32 -22.65 6.53
N LYS A 415 2.40 -22.21 7.19
CA LYS A 415 3.48 -21.45 6.54
C LYS A 415 4.30 -22.31 5.57
N GLN A 416 4.61 -23.55 5.93
CA GLN A 416 5.29 -24.50 5.04
C GLN A 416 4.41 -24.83 3.84
N LEU A 417 3.13 -25.08 4.07
CA LEU A 417 2.16 -25.41 3.04
C LEU A 417 1.95 -24.22 2.09
N SER A 418 1.85 -23.00 2.62
CA SER A 418 1.74 -21.79 1.77
C SER A 418 2.93 -21.63 0.82
N ASN A 419 4.14 -21.90 1.29
CA ASN A 419 5.34 -21.88 0.45
C ASN A 419 5.29 -22.96 -0.65
N SER A 420 4.80 -24.17 -0.32
CA SER A 420 4.68 -25.27 -1.29
C SER A 420 3.63 -24.96 -2.35
N VAL A 421 2.50 -24.41 -1.95
CA VAL A 421 1.43 -23.96 -2.85
C VAL A 421 1.90 -22.81 -3.74
N ASP A 422 2.60 -21.84 -3.17
CA ASP A 422 3.19 -20.73 -3.93
C ASP A 422 4.13 -21.22 -5.04
N GLN A 423 5.02 -22.17 -4.71
CA GLN A 423 5.93 -22.75 -5.68
C GLN A 423 5.19 -23.55 -6.79
N PHE A 424 4.12 -24.24 -6.42
CA PHE A 424 3.27 -24.95 -7.38
C PHE A 424 2.56 -23.98 -8.34
N LEU A 425 1.92 -22.94 -7.80
CA LEU A 425 1.24 -21.92 -8.60
C LEU A 425 2.22 -21.15 -9.50
N ALA A 426 3.38 -20.78 -8.97
CA ALA A 426 4.40 -20.06 -9.72
C ALA A 426 4.99 -20.87 -10.90
N LYS A 427 4.94 -22.20 -10.83
CA LYS A 427 5.36 -23.09 -11.93
C LYS A 427 4.24 -23.44 -12.90
N GLY A 428 3.00 -23.47 -12.41
CA GLY A 428 1.84 -23.94 -13.16
C GLY A 428 1.04 -22.85 -13.85
N LEU A 429 1.04 -21.62 -13.33
CA LEU A 429 0.35 -20.48 -13.93
C LEU A 429 1.25 -19.71 -14.93
N PRO A 430 0.66 -18.90 -15.83
CA PRO A 430 1.40 -18.13 -16.83
C PRO A 430 2.49 -17.23 -16.27
N SER A 431 2.32 -16.71 -15.06
CA SER A 431 3.31 -15.84 -14.41
C SER A 431 3.56 -16.23 -12.96
N SER A 432 4.79 -16.05 -12.51
CA SER A 432 5.19 -16.21 -11.11
C SER A 432 5.20 -14.89 -10.32
N TYR A 433 4.89 -13.77 -10.94
CA TYR A 433 4.96 -12.44 -10.34
C TYR A 433 3.66 -12.09 -9.62
N THR A 434 3.77 -11.35 -8.51
CA THR A 434 2.61 -10.71 -7.89
C THR A 434 2.10 -9.58 -8.79
N ALA A 435 0.87 -9.11 -8.54
CA ALA A 435 0.32 -7.97 -9.26
C ALA A 435 1.22 -6.71 -9.14
N HIS A 436 1.76 -6.45 -7.95
CA HIS A 436 2.64 -5.32 -7.71
C HIS A 436 3.97 -5.43 -8.46
N GLU A 437 4.60 -6.62 -8.42
CA GLU A 437 5.83 -6.89 -9.18
C GLU A 437 5.60 -6.71 -10.67
N HIS A 438 4.55 -7.33 -11.21
CA HIS A 438 4.21 -7.20 -12.62
C HIS A 438 4.04 -5.73 -13.01
N PHE A 439 3.22 -4.98 -12.26
CA PHE A 439 2.91 -3.59 -12.59
C PHE A 439 4.14 -2.68 -12.45
N SER A 440 4.98 -2.92 -11.45
CA SER A 440 6.25 -2.21 -11.26
C SER A 440 7.24 -2.49 -12.39
N ILE A 441 7.40 -3.76 -12.78
CA ILE A 441 8.31 -4.12 -13.88
C ILE A 441 7.80 -3.56 -15.22
N LYS A 442 6.51 -3.68 -15.48
CA LYS A 442 5.88 -3.13 -16.68
C LYS A 442 6.12 -1.62 -16.80
N THR A 443 6.06 -0.89 -15.69
CA THR A 443 6.34 0.55 -15.67
C THR A 443 7.81 0.85 -15.91
N LEU A 444 8.72 0.08 -15.32
CA LEU A 444 10.16 0.20 -15.56
C LEU A 444 10.58 -0.19 -16.97
N MET A 445 9.92 -1.19 -17.56
CA MET A 445 10.29 -1.84 -18.82
C MET A 445 9.08 -1.87 -19.76
N PRO A 446 8.59 -0.71 -20.23
CA PRO A 446 7.42 -0.65 -21.07
C PRO A 446 7.60 -1.46 -22.38
N GLY A 447 6.54 -2.17 -22.77
CA GLY A 447 6.52 -2.98 -24.01
C GLY A 447 7.02 -4.40 -23.86
N MET A 448 7.46 -4.84 -22.68
CA MET A 448 7.85 -6.24 -22.44
C MET A 448 6.67 -7.06 -21.90
N SER A 449 6.62 -8.32 -22.28
CA SER A 449 5.68 -9.30 -21.73
C SER A 449 6.20 -9.88 -20.41
N HIS A 450 5.31 -10.39 -19.57
CA HIS A 450 5.69 -11.01 -18.29
C HIS A 450 6.55 -12.28 -18.47
N ASP A 451 6.48 -12.95 -19.61
CA ASP A 451 7.30 -14.13 -19.91
C ASP A 451 8.80 -13.79 -20.07
N GLU A 452 9.09 -12.54 -20.44
CA GLU A 452 10.46 -12.07 -20.67
C GLU A 452 11.14 -11.61 -19.38
N TYR A 453 10.40 -11.30 -18.29
CA TYR A 453 10.94 -10.66 -17.09
C TYR A 453 12.03 -11.47 -16.40
N SER A 454 11.88 -12.80 -16.33
CA SER A 454 12.84 -13.66 -15.62
C SER A 454 14.22 -13.63 -16.28
N ALA A 455 14.27 -13.52 -17.60
CA ALA A 455 15.52 -13.47 -18.37
C ALA A 455 16.29 -12.15 -18.18
N ILE A 456 15.60 -11.08 -17.78
CA ILE A 456 16.17 -9.73 -17.70
C ILE A 456 16.22 -9.15 -16.28
N LEU A 457 16.00 -9.98 -15.26
CA LEU A 457 16.06 -9.54 -13.86
C LEU A 457 17.28 -8.69 -13.50
N PRO A 458 18.52 -9.05 -13.92
CA PRO A 458 19.68 -8.20 -13.67
C PRO A 458 19.57 -6.82 -14.32
N ILE A 459 18.94 -6.73 -15.49
CA ILE A 459 18.72 -5.46 -16.23
C ILE A 459 17.69 -4.61 -15.47
N ILE A 460 16.59 -5.22 -15.00
CA ILE A 460 15.57 -4.55 -14.20
C ILE A 460 16.15 -3.96 -12.94
N ASN A 461 16.94 -4.75 -12.19
CA ASN A 461 17.58 -4.30 -10.95
C ASN A 461 18.59 -3.17 -11.19
N ASN A 462 19.36 -3.26 -12.28
CA ASN A 462 20.31 -2.21 -12.65
C ASN A 462 19.57 -0.91 -13.01
N LYS A 463 18.49 -0.99 -13.80
CA LYS A 463 17.66 0.16 -14.17
C LYS A 463 17.05 0.84 -12.94
N ALA A 464 16.51 0.07 -11.99
CA ALA A 464 16.00 0.60 -10.73
C ALA A 464 17.08 1.33 -9.92
N THR A 465 18.29 0.77 -9.83
CA THR A 465 19.44 1.40 -9.16
C THR A 465 19.85 2.70 -9.85
N MET A 466 19.87 2.73 -11.18
CA MET A 466 20.17 3.94 -11.94
C MET A 466 19.13 5.03 -11.73
N LEU A 467 17.84 4.68 -11.70
CA LEU A 467 16.75 5.59 -11.42
C LEU A 467 16.92 6.24 -10.04
N GLN A 468 17.17 5.44 -9.00
CA GLN A 468 17.41 5.91 -7.63
C GLN A 468 18.62 6.85 -7.55
N SER A 469 19.75 6.49 -8.16
CA SER A 469 20.96 7.30 -8.18
C SER A 469 20.74 8.63 -8.92
N THR A 470 20.00 8.61 -10.02
CA THR A 470 19.66 9.80 -10.78
C THR A 470 18.76 10.75 -9.99
N TYR A 471 17.75 10.20 -9.30
CA TYR A 471 16.90 10.96 -8.40
C TYR A 471 17.71 11.65 -7.31
N ILE A 472 18.55 10.88 -6.58
CA ILE A 472 19.38 11.41 -5.49
C ILE A 472 20.24 12.57 -5.97
N LYS A 473 20.94 12.41 -7.12
CA LYS A 473 21.79 13.44 -7.68
C LYS A 473 21.00 14.72 -7.99
N LYS A 474 19.89 14.60 -8.74
CA LYS A 474 19.04 15.74 -9.08
C LYS A 474 18.50 16.46 -7.85
N LYS A 475 18.15 15.68 -6.81
CA LYS A 475 17.62 16.22 -5.57
C LYS A 475 18.68 16.97 -4.78
N ILE A 476 19.91 16.44 -4.70
CA ILE A 476 21.05 17.13 -4.07
C ILE A 476 21.29 18.48 -4.78
N ASP A 477 21.37 18.47 -6.12
CA ASP A 477 21.60 19.66 -6.90
C ASP A 477 20.55 20.73 -6.62
N TRP A 478 19.27 20.32 -6.55
CA TRP A 478 18.15 21.21 -6.26
C TRP A 478 18.15 21.73 -4.82
N LEU A 479 18.44 20.88 -3.82
CA LEU A 479 18.50 21.31 -2.41
C LEU A 479 19.64 22.31 -2.15
N ASN A 480 20.68 22.28 -2.98
CA ASN A 480 21.87 23.14 -2.85
C ASN A 480 21.80 24.40 -3.72
N ALA A 481 20.81 24.53 -4.60
CA ALA A 481 20.59 25.71 -5.44
C ALA A 481 19.95 26.86 -4.67
#